data_813395957b0b355ac842965995e4ed29
#
_entry.id   813395957b0b355ac842965995e4ed29
#
_cell.length_a   1.000
_cell.length_b   1.000
_cell.length_c   1.000
_cell.angle_alpha   90.00
_cell.angle_beta   90.00
_cell.angle_gamma   90.00
#
_symmetry.space_group_name_H-M   'P 1'
#
loop_
_entity.id
_entity.type
_entity.pdbx_description
1 polymer ?
#
loop_
_entity_poly.entity_id
_entity_poly.type
_entity_poly.pdbx_seq_one_letter_code
_entity_poly.pdbx_strand_id
1 'polypeptide(L)'
;MVDMMQPPGAAYKVQRRVAGWHDIRMDGISDLVLRARGAAVFDIGCNRGMVGFEFAVNGAAVVHGCDNYAEGIATAREVFADLRAVESRFEVIDLSPGAEAMRPFAGRQYDITLCLATYHKLKRIMAADALAGLVQYWGRHTKGYFGWRGTSHQHAENDAEIANLDRDLGAVGFVRIHTSYISTELGVAAIWGRG
;
A
#
# COMPACT_ATOMS: atom_id res chain seq x y z
N MET A 1 24.57 20.21 6.64
CA MET A 1 23.26 19.87 6.01
C MET A 1 23.39 18.42 5.59
N VAL A 2 22.84 17.50 6.37
CA VAL A 2 22.92 16.08 6.02
C VAL A 2 21.93 15.90 4.89
N ASP A 3 22.45 15.68 3.68
CA ASP A 3 21.66 15.26 2.53
C ASP A 3 21.07 13.90 2.89
N MET A 4 19.77 13.89 3.21
CA MET A 4 19.09 12.64 3.52
C MET A 4 19.12 11.82 2.25
N MET A 5 19.99 10.83 2.24
CA MET A 5 20.26 9.93 1.14
C MET A 5 18.93 9.36 0.64
N GLN A 6 18.55 9.74 -0.57
CA GLN A 6 17.55 8.98 -1.28
C GLN A 6 18.10 7.59 -1.55
N PRO A 7 17.31 6.53 -1.40
CA PRO A 7 17.76 5.20 -1.75
C PRO A 7 18.28 5.18 -3.19
N PRO A 8 19.35 4.44 -3.47
CA PRO A 8 19.91 4.33 -4.82
C PRO A 8 18.80 3.96 -5.83
N GLY A 9 18.79 4.64 -6.97
CA GLY A 9 17.81 4.41 -8.04
C GLY A 9 16.42 5.00 -7.82
N ALA A 10 16.10 5.57 -6.66
CA ALA A 10 14.77 6.09 -6.36
C ALA A 10 14.65 7.58 -6.70
N ALA A 11 13.76 7.93 -7.62
CA ALA A 11 13.43 9.32 -7.95
C ALA A 11 12.31 9.86 -7.06
N TYR A 12 12.38 9.63 -5.75
CA TYR A 12 11.39 10.12 -4.81
C TYR A 12 11.86 11.40 -4.13
N LYS A 13 10.92 12.31 -3.93
CA LYS A 13 11.15 13.54 -3.17
C LYS A 13 10.69 13.30 -1.73
N VAL A 14 11.60 13.49 -0.79
CA VAL A 14 11.26 13.65 0.62
C VAL A 14 10.95 15.12 0.86
N GLN A 15 9.77 15.41 1.37
CA GLN A 15 9.36 16.77 1.67
C GLN A 15 9.54 17.07 3.15
N ARG A 16 10.21 18.17 3.44
CA ARG A 16 10.36 18.64 4.81
C ARG A 16 9.04 19.23 5.30
N ARG A 17 8.53 18.70 6.40
CA ARG A 17 7.37 19.24 7.10
C ARG A 17 7.74 19.61 8.53
N VAL A 18 7.31 20.77 9.00
CA VAL A 18 7.54 21.24 10.38
C VAL A 18 9.01 21.11 10.76
N ALA A 19 9.34 20.39 11.80
CA ALA A 19 10.70 20.26 12.36
C ALA A 19 11.50 19.08 11.79
N GLY A 20 10.98 18.32 10.84
CA GLY A 20 11.63 17.10 10.35
C GLY A 20 11.43 16.84 8.87
N TRP A 21 12.11 15.80 8.39
CA TRP A 21 11.81 15.21 7.08
C TRP A 21 10.67 14.23 7.23
N HIS A 22 9.70 14.33 6.33
CA HIS A 22 8.54 13.46 6.30
C HIS A 22 8.23 13.08 4.86
N ASP A 23 8.04 11.80 4.62
CA ASP A 23 7.56 11.36 3.31
C ASP A 23 6.05 11.49 3.26
N ILE A 24 5.60 12.41 2.43
CA ILE A 24 4.17 12.71 2.22
C ILE A 24 3.33 11.47 1.88
N ARG A 25 3.96 10.43 1.32
CA ARG A 25 3.29 9.17 1.01
C ARG A 25 2.85 8.40 2.25
N MET A 26 3.45 8.69 3.41
CA MET A 26 3.10 8.08 4.68
C MET A 26 1.98 8.81 5.41
N ASP A 27 1.55 9.97 4.91
CA ASP A 27 0.46 10.73 5.54
C ASP A 27 -0.83 9.88 5.63
N GLY A 28 -1.43 9.88 6.80
CA GLY A 28 -2.66 9.18 7.13
C GLY A 28 -2.50 7.67 7.33
N ILE A 29 -1.31 7.10 7.10
CA ILE A 29 -1.00 5.67 7.33
C ILE A 29 0.23 5.46 8.21
N SER A 30 0.83 6.52 8.75
CA SER A 30 2.04 6.45 9.59
C SER A 30 1.87 5.54 10.81
N ASP A 31 0.67 5.42 11.35
CA ASP A 31 0.37 4.51 12.46
C ASP A 31 0.60 3.03 12.09
N LEU A 32 0.50 2.68 10.80
CA LEU A 32 0.81 1.33 10.35
C LEU A 32 2.33 1.08 10.38
N VAL A 33 3.15 2.11 10.14
CA VAL A 33 4.63 1.98 10.22
C VAL A 33 5.08 1.66 11.64
N LEU A 34 4.40 2.20 12.66
CA LEU A 34 4.69 1.86 14.07
C LEU A 34 4.45 0.38 14.38
N ARG A 35 3.69 -0.31 13.54
CA ARG A 35 3.36 -1.75 13.64
C ARG A 35 4.22 -2.61 12.73
N ALA A 36 5.22 -2.03 12.06
CA ALA A 36 6.06 -2.72 11.08
C ALA A 36 6.95 -3.81 11.69
N ARG A 37 7.34 -3.66 12.96
CA ARG A 37 8.35 -4.53 13.56
C ARG A 37 7.95 -6.00 13.54
N GLY A 38 8.70 -6.81 12.79
CA GLY A 38 8.46 -8.24 12.60
C GLY A 38 7.30 -8.55 11.66
N ALA A 39 6.61 -7.54 11.13
CA ALA A 39 5.44 -7.73 10.29
C ALA A 39 5.79 -8.18 8.87
N ALA A 40 4.86 -8.91 8.26
CA ALA A 40 4.80 -9.15 6.83
C ALA A 40 3.89 -8.08 6.18
N VAL A 41 4.44 -7.33 5.24
CA VAL A 41 3.77 -6.21 4.56
C VAL A 41 3.59 -6.52 3.09
N PHE A 42 2.41 -6.21 2.55
CA PHE A 42 2.11 -6.30 1.14
C PHE A 42 1.69 -4.93 0.58
N ASP A 43 2.42 -4.44 -0.42
CA ASP A 43 2.20 -3.13 -1.04
C ASP A 43 1.65 -3.31 -2.47
N ILE A 44 0.36 -3.04 -2.64
CA ILE A 44 -0.38 -3.17 -3.90
C ILE A 44 -0.28 -1.85 -4.67
N GLY A 45 0.26 -1.91 -5.89
CA GLY A 45 0.61 -0.72 -6.65
C GLY A 45 1.85 -0.03 -6.07
N CYS A 46 2.86 -0.83 -5.72
CA CYS A 46 4.05 -0.40 -4.97
C CYS A 46 4.97 0.54 -5.75
N ASN A 47 4.77 0.70 -7.07
CA ASN A 47 5.64 1.51 -7.92
C ASN A 47 7.11 1.12 -7.71
N ARG A 48 7.96 2.04 -7.24
CA ARG A 48 9.39 1.83 -6.96
C ARG A 48 9.69 1.31 -5.55
N GLY A 49 8.69 0.82 -4.82
CA GLY A 49 8.85 0.17 -3.53
C GLY A 49 9.13 1.07 -2.33
N MET A 50 8.99 2.40 -2.47
CA MET A 50 9.44 3.33 -1.42
C MET A 50 8.58 3.31 -0.16
N VAL A 51 7.28 3.07 -0.29
CA VAL A 51 6.42 2.89 0.89
C VAL A 51 6.82 1.60 1.62
N GLY A 52 6.97 0.49 0.89
CA GLY A 52 7.50 -0.75 1.45
C GLY A 52 8.87 -0.58 2.12
N PHE A 53 9.74 0.27 1.56
CA PHE A 53 11.05 0.58 2.15
C PHE A 53 10.92 1.25 3.53
N GLU A 54 9.97 2.17 3.71
CA GLU A 54 9.70 2.76 5.03
C GLU A 54 9.31 1.69 6.06
N PHE A 55 8.50 0.71 5.68
CA PHE A 55 8.20 -0.43 6.56
C PHE A 55 9.44 -1.29 6.84
N ALA A 56 10.26 -1.55 5.83
CA ALA A 56 11.49 -2.34 5.98
C ALA A 56 12.47 -1.70 6.97
N VAL A 57 12.75 -0.40 6.86
CA VAL A 57 13.67 0.31 7.77
C VAL A 57 13.10 0.47 9.18
N ASN A 58 11.78 0.35 9.33
CA ASN A 58 11.10 0.31 10.63
C ASN A 58 10.89 -1.13 11.15
N GLY A 59 11.57 -2.11 10.55
CA GLY A 59 11.73 -3.45 11.10
C GLY A 59 10.73 -4.48 10.59
N ALA A 60 10.06 -4.27 9.46
CA ALA A 60 9.29 -5.33 8.80
C ALA A 60 10.20 -6.51 8.45
N ALA A 61 9.72 -7.72 8.71
CA ALA A 61 10.47 -8.95 8.37
C ALA A 61 10.28 -9.35 6.90
N VAL A 62 9.11 -9.04 6.33
CA VAL A 62 8.76 -9.34 4.96
C VAL A 62 8.16 -8.10 4.31
N VAL A 63 8.61 -7.76 3.12
CA VAL A 63 8.00 -6.73 2.27
C VAL A 63 7.84 -7.27 0.87
N HIS A 64 6.61 -7.49 0.48
CA HIS A 64 6.25 -7.88 -0.88
C HIS A 64 5.48 -6.75 -1.56
N GLY A 65 5.58 -6.66 -2.88
CA GLY A 65 4.83 -5.68 -3.64
C GLY A 65 4.57 -6.10 -5.08
N CYS A 66 3.56 -5.49 -5.67
CA CYS A 66 3.27 -5.65 -7.09
C CYS A 66 2.85 -4.33 -7.72
N ASP A 67 3.17 -4.18 -9.00
CA ASP A 67 2.76 -3.07 -9.84
C ASP A 67 2.80 -3.51 -11.31
N ASN A 68 2.05 -2.89 -12.20
CA ASN A 68 2.15 -3.12 -13.64
C ASN A 68 3.29 -2.31 -14.29
N TYR A 69 3.95 -1.42 -13.56
CA TYR A 69 5.05 -0.59 -14.01
C TYR A 69 6.39 -1.33 -13.85
N ALA A 70 6.84 -2.00 -14.93
CA ALA A 70 8.02 -2.86 -14.92
C ALA A 70 9.32 -2.15 -14.48
N GLU A 71 9.54 -0.90 -14.92
CA GLU A 71 10.71 -0.11 -14.50
C GLU A 71 10.67 0.24 -13.01
N GLY A 72 9.46 0.51 -12.48
CA GLY A 72 9.26 0.71 -11.05
C GLY A 72 9.62 -0.53 -10.25
N ILE A 73 9.17 -1.70 -10.70
CA ILE A 73 9.51 -2.98 -10.06
C ILE A 73 11.01 -3.28 -10.12
N ALA A 74 11.68 -2.97 -11.24
CA ALA A 74 13.14 -3.09 -11.32
C ALA A 74 13.82 -2.22 -10.25
N THR A 75 13.41 -0.94 -10.14
CA THR A 75 13.91 -0.03 -9.10
C THR A 75 13.61 -0.55 -7.69
N ALA A 76 12.42 -1.09 -7.43
CA ALA A 76 12.07 -1.65 -6.12
C ALA A 76 13.01 -2.81 -5.75
N ARG A 77 13.31 -3.69 -6.69
CA ARG A 77 14.26 -4.79 -6.48
C ARG A 77 15.67 -4.28 -6.16
N GLU A 78 16.14 -3.22 -6.85
CA GLU A 78 17.43 -2.57 -6.58
C GLU A 78 17.45 -1.94 -5.18
N VAL A 79 16.41 -1.18 -4.81
CA VAL A 79 16.28 -0.53 -3.51
C VAL A 79 16.36 -1.54 -2.36
N PHE A 80 15.81 -2.73 -2.56
CA PHE A 80 15.78 -3.78 -1.53
C PHE A 80 16.98 -4.74 -1.58
N ALA A 81 17.82 -4.68 -2.61
CA ALA A 81 18.93 -5.63 -2.79
C ALA A 81 19.90 -5.69 -1.58
N ASP A 82 20.12 -4.55 -0.91
CA ASP A 82 21.02 -4.44 0.24
C ASP A 82 20.33 -4.68 1.58
N LEU A 83 19.00 -4.82 1.62
CA LEU A 83 18.22 -5.05 2.84
C LEU A 83 18.18 -6.55 3.20
N ARG A 84 19.34 -7.15 3.49
CA ARG A 84 19.49 -8.60 3.73
C ARG A 84 18.67 -9.16 4.90
N ALA A 85 18.25 -8.30 5.82
CA ALA A 85 17.43 -8.69 6.97
C ALA A 85 15.92 -8.77 6.65
N VAL A 86 15.51 -8.36 5.44
CA VAL A 86 14.11 -8.30 5.02
C VAL A 86 13.89 -9.27 3.87
N GLU A 87 12.96 -10.21 4.02
CA GLU A 87 12.48 -10.99 2.88
C GLU A 87 11.71 -10.05 1.93
N SER A 88 12.22 -9.83 0.73
CA SER A 88 11.58 -8.94 -0.23
C SER A 88 11.25 -9.65 -1.55
N ARG A 89 10.09 -9.33 -2.10
CA ARG A 89 9.66 -9.84 -3.41
C ARG A 89 8.78 -8.82 -4.11
N PHE A 90 9.17 -8.43 -5.32
CA PHE A 90 8.46 -7.45 -6.15
C PHE A 90 8.17 -8.07 -7.52
N GLU A 91 6.89 -8.04 -7.95
CA GLU A 91 6.44 -8.67 -9.18
C GLU A 91 5.73 -7.68 -10.09
N VAL A 92 6.00 -7.80 -11.39
CA VAL A 92 5.23 -7.06 -12.40
C VAL A 92 3.90 -7.78 -12.59
N ILE A 93 2.81 -7.15 -12.17
CA ILE A 93 1.47 -7.74 -12.21
C ILE A 93 0.46 -6.72 -12.75
N ASP A 94 -0.26 -7.11 -13.79
CA ASP A 94 -1.52 -6.47 -14.15
C ASP A 94 -2.63 -7.06 -13.27
N LEU A 95 -3.31 -6.21 -12.50
CA LEU A 95 -4.38 -6.61 -11.58
C LEU A 95 -5.76 -6.68 -12.27
N SER A 96 -5.87 -6.29 -13.54
CA SER A 96 -7.15 -6.29 -14.27
C SER A 96 -7.84 -7.66 -14.35
N PRO A 97 -7.14 -8.83 -14.34
CA PRO A 97 -7.78 -10.14 -14.25
C PRO A 97 -8.38 -10.46 -12.87
N GLY A 98 -8.26 -9.57 -11.88
CA GLY A 98 -8.77 -9.78 -10.53
C GLY A 98 -7.89 -10.71 -9.70
N ALA A 99 -8.52 -11.54 -8.85
CA ALA A 99 -7.80 -12.40 -7.90
C ALA A 99 -6.84 -13.40 -8.55
N GLU A 100 -7.08 -13.79 -9.80
CA GLU A 100 -6.17 -14.70 -10.52
C GLU A 100 -4.78 -14.10 -10.74
N ALA A 101 -4.69 -12.79 -10.87
CA ALA A 101 -3.43 -12.07 -11.00
C ALA A 101 -2.52 -12.27 -9.77
N MET A 102 -3.10 -12.61 -8.62
CA MET A 102 -2.38 -12.78 -7.36
C MET A 102 -1.66 -14.13 -7.21
N ARG A 103 -1.69 -14.99 -8.22
CA ARG A 103 -1.00 -16.31 -8.19
C ARG A 103 0.46 -16.27 -7.71
N PRO A 104 1.29 -15.27 -8.07
CA PRO A 104 2.66 -15.19 -7.56
C PRO A 104 2.76 -15.12 -6.04
N PHE A 105 1.73 -14.63 -5.36
CA PHE A 105 1.65 -14.50 -3.91
C PHE A 105 0.68 -15.48 -3.26
N ALA A 106 0.22 -16.50 -3.99
CA ALA A 106 -0.72 -17.49 -3.49
C ALA A 106 -0.20 -18.16 -2.22
N GLY A 107 -1.07 -18.38 -1.23
CA GLY A 107 -0.72 -18.99 0.06
C GLY A 107 0.04 -18.11 1.04
N ARG A 108 0.42 -16.89 0.65
CA ARG A 108 1.05 -15.92 1.56
C ARG A 108 -0.01 -15.21 2.41
N GLN A 109 0.38 -14.91 3.63
CA GLN A 109 -0.42 -14.12 4.58
C GLN A 109 0.40 -12.92 5.03
N TYR A 110 -0.26 -11.78 5.15
CA TYR A 110 0.37 -10.52 5.53
C TYR A 110 -0.25 -9.96 6.79
N ASP A 111 0.53 -9.31 7.62
CA ASP A 111 0.02 -8.59 8.79
C ASP A 111 -0.56 -7.24 8.38
N ILE A 112 0.02 -6.62 7.36
CA ILE A 112 -0.40 -5.32 6.83
C ILE A 112 -0.46 -5.43 5.30
N THR A 113 -1.58 -5.00 4.72
CA THR A 113 -1.72 -4.81 3.27
C THR A 113 -2.01 -3.35 2.97
N LEU A 114 -1.34 -2.82 1.95
CA LEU A 114 -1.47 -1.42 1.52
C LEU A 114 -2.03 -1.36 0.10
N CYS A 115 -2.94 -0.42 -0.16
CA CYS A 115 -3.46 -0.08 -1.48
C CYS A 115 -3.50 1.45 -1.62
N LEU A 116 -2.36 2.05 -1.89
CA LEU A 116 -2.19 3.50 -1.90
C LEU A 116 -2.19 4.04 -3.33
N ALA A 117 -3.12 4.95 -3.62
CA ALA A 117 -3.26 5.57 -4.94
C ALA A 117 -3.42 4.56 -6.10
N THR A 118 -4.00 3.41 -5.83
CA THR A 118 -4.16 2.30 -6.80
C THR A 118 -5.62 1.94 -7.03
N TYR A 119 -6.45 1.91 -5.99
CA TYR A 119 -7.85 1.50 -6.07
C TYR A 119 -8.65 2.27 -7.13
N HIS A 120 -8.53 3.60 -7.18
CA HIS A 120 -9.22 4.44 -8.17
C HIS A 120 -8.85 4.11 -9.63
N LYS A 121 -7.63 3.62 -9.87
CA LYS A 121 -7.19 3.18 -11.21
C LYS A 121 -7.89 1.87 -11.58
N LEU A 122 -7.92 0.92 -10.67
CA LEU A 122 -8.60 -0.38 -10.86
C LEU A 122 -10.10 -0.18 -11.08
N LYS A 123 -10.75 0.71 -10.32
CA LYS A 123 -12.17 1.07 -10.46
C LYS A 123 -12.54 1.59 -11.86
N ARG A 124 -11.58 2.18 -12.58
CA ARG A 124 -11.80 2.68 -13.95
C ARG A 124 -11.76 1.60 -15.02
N ILE A 125 -11.09 0.48 -14.74
CA ILE A 125 -10.81 -0.56 -15.75
C ILE A 125 -11.45 -1.90 -15.44
N MET A 126 -11.93 -2.12 -14.22
CA MET A 126 -12.51 -3.38 -13.77
C MET A 126 -14.04 -3.24 -13.58
N ALA A 127 -14.75 -4.34 -13.81
CA ALA A 127 -16.13 -4.46 -13.37
C ALA A 127 -16.22 -4.44 -11.83
N ALA A 128 -17.29 -3.91 -11.29
CA ALA A 128 -17.41 -3.65 -9.85
C ALA A 128 -17.31 -4.94 -9.00
N ASP A 129 -17.91 -6.04 -9.49
CA ASP A 129 -17.87 -7.35 -8.84
C ASP A 129 -16.48 -7.99 -8.88
N ALA A 130 -15.77 -7.85 -9.98
CA ALA A 130 -14.38 -8.32 -10.10
C ALA A 130 -13.45 -7.56 -9.16
N LEU A 131 -13.61 -6.23 -9.05
CA LEU A 131 -12.85 -5.41 -8.10
C LEU A 131 -13.19 -5.78 -6.65
N ALA A 132 -14.49 -5.96 -6.33
CA ALA A 132 -14.92 -6.39 -5.01
C ALA A 132 -14.30 -7.75 -4.64
N GLY A 133 -14.33 -8.71 -5.58
CA GLY A 133 -13.69 -10.02 -5.41
C GLY A 133 -12.18 -9.93 -5.15
N LEU A 134 -11.49 -9.01 -5.83
CA LEU A 134 -10.06 -8.78 -5.62
C LEU A 134 -9.78 -8.15 -4.25
N VAL A 135 -10.56 -7.17 -3.82
CA VAL A 135 -10.45 -6.56 -2.47
C VAL A 135 -10.69 -7.60 -1.38
N GLN A 136 -11.72 -8.44 -1.53
CA GLN A 136 -11.98 -9.53 -0.60
C GLN A 136 -10.85 -10.57 -0.58
N TYR A 137 -10.26 -10.86 -1.75
CA TYR A 137 -9.06 -11.70 -1.80
C TYR A 137 -7.93 -11.12 -0.96
N TRP A 138 -7.60 -9.83 -1.13
CA TRP A 138 -6.58 -9.16 -0.32
C TRP A 138 -6.93 -9.21 1.17
N GLY A 139 -8.18 -8.91 1.53
CA GLY A 139 -8.66 -8.98 2.91
C GLY A 139 -8.50 -10.38 3.52
N ARG A 140 -8.86 -11.45 2.80
CA ARG A 140 -8.65 -12.83 3.28
C ARG A 140 -7.19 -13.19 3.51
N HIS A 141 -6.27 -12.56 2.79
CA HIS A 141 -4.82 -12.76 2.92
C HIS A 141 -4.14 -11.76 3.85
N THR A 142 -4.91 -10.90 4.53
CA THR A 142 -4.45 -9.91 5.51
C THR A 142 -4.92 -10.31 6.90
N LYS A 143 -3.99 -10.43 7.85
CA LYS A 143 -4.29 -10.84 9.24
C LYS A 143 -4.70 -9.67 10.13
N GLY A 144 -4.05 -8.51 9.97
CA GLY A 144 -4.18 -7.39 10.89
C GLY A 144 -4.83 -6.16 10.29
N TYR A 145 -4.12 -5.49 9.40
CA TYR A 145 -4.51 -4.14 8.95
C TYR A 145 -4.51 -4.02 7.43
N PHE A 146 -5.51 -3.30 6.93
CA PHE A 146 -5.57 -2.87 5.54
C PHE A 146 -5.52 -1.34 5.49
N GLY A 147 -4.50 -0.78 4.84
CA GLY A 147 -4.31 0.65 4.64
C GLY A 147 -4.65 1.05 3.21
N TRP A 148 -5.44 2.10 3.06
CA TRP A 148 -5.80 2.66 1.77
C TRP A 148 -5.58 4.17 1.75
N ARG A 149 -5.28 4.70 0.56
CA ARG A 149 -5.28 6.12 0.29
C ARG A 149 -5.86 6.41 -1.08
N GLY A 150 -6.87 7.27 -1.11
CA GLY A 150 -7.38 7.89 -2.32
C GLY A 150 -6.53 9.09 -2.73
N THR A 151 -6.64 9.48 -4.00
CA THR A 151 -5.90 10.61 -4.57
C THR A 151 -6.82 11.64 -5.21
N SER A 152 -8.13 11.50 -5.04
CA SER A 152 -9.07 12.46 -5.59
C SER A 152 -9.08 13.74 -4.74
N HIS A 153 -9.10 14.88 -5.43
CA HIS A 153 -9.37 16.18 -4.81
C HIS A 153 -10.86 16.34 -4.47
N GLN A 154 -11.71 15.42 -4.95
CA GLN A 154 -13.15 15.43 -4.70
C GLN A 154 -13.46 14.50 -3.53
N HIS A 155 -13.86 15.05 -2.41
CA HIS A 155 -14.20 14.26 -1.22
C HIS A 155 -15.27 13.21 -1.49
N ALA A 156 -16.30 13.54 -2.29
CA ALA A 156 -17.36 12.60 -2.66
C ALA A 156 -16.84 11.32 -3.38
N GLU A 157 -15.79 11.43 -4.19
CA GLU A 157 -15.17 10.25 -4.83
C GLU A 157 -14.44 9.38 -3.81
N ASN A 158 -13.70 10.00 -2.89
CA ASN A 158 -13.02 9.28 -1.81
C ASN A 158 -14.03 8.61 -0.87
N ASP A 159 -15.12 9.29 -0.52
CA ASP A 159 -16.18 8.73 0.33
C ASP A 159 -16.87 7.51 -0.33
N ALA A 160 -17.11 7.59 -1.64
CA ALA A 160 -17.64 6.46 -2.41
C ALA A 160 -16.66 5.27 -2.47
N GLU A 161 -15.34 5.52 -2.57
CA GLU A 161 -14.33 4.47 -2.51
C GLU A 161 -14.24 3.84 -1.11
N ILE A 162 -14.29 4.64 -0.07
CA ILE A 162 -14.33 4.17 1.32
C ILE A 162 -15.58 3.31 1.55
N ALA A 163 -16.76 3.74 1.09
CA ALA A 163 -17.98 2.97 1.24
C ALA A 163 -17.92 1.60 0.54
N ASN A 164 -17.29 1.53 -0.64
CA ASN A 164 -17.04 0.26 -1.32
C ASN A 164 -16.08 -0.62 -0.52
N LEU A 165 -14.99 -0.05 0.00
CA LEU A 165 -14.01 -0.78 0.81
C LEU A 165 -14.60 -1.24 2.15
N ASP A 166 -15.46 -0.42 2.80
CA ASP A 166 -16.19 -0.81 4.00
C ASP A 166 -17.05 -2.06 3.75
N ARG A 167 -17.76 -2.10 2.62
CA ARG A 167 -18.57 -3.26 2.23
C ARG A 167 -17.68 -4.47 1.93
N ASP A 168 -16.67 -4.31 1.10
CA ASP A 168 -15.90 -5.43 0.55
C ASP A 168 -14.92 -6.04 1.57
N LEU A 169 -14.26 -5.20 2.37
CA LEU A 169 -13.43 -5.63 3.49
C LEU A 169 -14.28 -6.11 4.67
N GLY A 170 -15.43 -5.46 4.92
CA GLY A 170 -16.39 -5.89 5.93
C GLY A 170 -16.92 -7.31 5.70
N ALA A 171 -17.14 -7.69 4.42
CA ALA A 171 -17.55 -9.05 4.05
C ALA A 171 -16.51 -10.14 4.42
N VAL A 172 -15.28 -9.76 4.74
CA VAL A 172 -14.19 -10.66 5.15
C VAL A 172 -13.62 -10.35 6.54
N GLY A 173 -14.40 -9.63 7.38
CA GLY A 173 -14.14 -9.46 8.81
C GLY A 173 -13.27 -8.26 9.19
N PHE A 174 -13.22 -7.22 8.36
CA PHE A 174 -12.56 -5.97 8.69
C PHE A 174 -13.56 -4.88 9.07
N VAL A 175 -13.14 -4.02 9.99
CA VAL A 175 -13.87 -2.82 10.40
C VAL A 175 -12.95 -1.62 10.21
N ARG A 176 -13.47 -0.54 9.66
CA ARG A 176 -12.72 0.70 9.53
C ARG A 176 -12.49 1.32 10.90
N ILE A 177 -11.22 1.55 11.24
CA ILE A 177 -10.78 2.06 12.54
C ILE A 177 -10.23 3.48 12.48
N HIS A 178 -9.88 3.97 11.29
CA HIS A 178 -9.32 5.30 11.12
C HIS A 178 -9.64 5.88 9.75
N THR A 179 -9.85 7.18 9.69
CA THR A 179 -9.94 7.98 8.45
C THR A 179 -9.27 9.32 8.69
N SER A 180 -8.38 9.71 7.79
CA SER A 180 -7.65 10.97 7.82
C SER A 180 -7.88 11.74 6.53
N TYR A 181 -8.38 12.95 6.62
CA TYR A 181 -8.35 13.91 5.53
C TYR A 181 -6.98 14.58 5.52
N ILE A 182 -6.14 14.26 4.53
CA ILE A 182 -4.73 14.62 4.58
C ILE A 182 -4.49 16.02 4.03
N SER A 183 -4.94 16.27 2.82
CA SER A 183 -4.86 17.55 2.12
C SER A 183 -5.64 17.50 0.81
N THR A 184 -5.80 18.64 0.17
CA THR A 184 -6.38 18.71 -1.18
C THR A 184 -5.52 18.00 -2.23
N GLU A 185 -4.21 17.86 -2.00
CA GLU A 185 -3.29 17.20 -2.94
C GLU A 185 -3.22 15.67 -2.76
N LEU A 186 -3.36 15.20 -1.52
CA LEU A 186 -3.17 13.79 -1.17
C LEU A 186 -4.47 13.02 -0.92
N GLY A 187 -5.59 13.73 -0.86
CA GLY A 187 -6.89 13.14 -0.62
C GLY A 187 -7.09 12.64 0.81
N VAL A 188 -7.61 11.44 0.93
CA VAL A 188 -8.01 10.79 2.18
C VAL A 188 -7.26 9.49 2.35
N ALA A 189 -6.86 9.17 3.57
CA ALA A 189 -6.39 7.84 3.95
C ALA A 189 -7.36 7.18 4.92
N ALA A 190 -7.48 5.88 4.87
CA ALA A 190 -8.26 5.09 5.81
C ALA A 190 -7.56 3.78 6.16
N ILE A 191 -7.83 3.29 7.36
CA ILE A 191 -7.27 2.04 7.88
C ILE A 191 -8.42 1.18 8.37
N TRP A 192 -8.40 -0.09 7.99
CA TRP A 192 -9.28 -1.13 8.52
C TRP A 192 -8.45 -2.09 9.36
N GLY A 193 -8.99 -2.49 10.50
CA GLY A 193 -8.45 -3.54 11.36
C GLY A 193 -9.34 -4.78 11.27
N ARG A 194 -8.75 -5.95 11.41
CA ARG A 194 -9.53 -7.18 11.57
C ARG A 194 -10.19 -7.19 12.94
N GLY A 195 -11.51 -7.41 13.01
CA GLY A 195 -12.27 -7.54 14.24
C GLY A 195 -12.06 -8.88 14.92
#